data_16f97cb07b136397ca6679f1bcdb8a12
#
_entry.id   16f97cb07b136397ca6679f1bcdb8a12
#
_cell.length_a   1.000
_cell.length_b   1.000
_cell.length_c   1.000
_cell.angle_alpha   90.00
_cell.angle_beta   90.00
_cell.angle_gamma   90.00
#
_symmetry.space_group_name_H-M   'P 1'
#
loop_
_entity.id
_entity.type
_entity.pdbx_description
1 polymer ?
#
loop_
_entity_poly.entity_id
_entity_poly.type
_entity_poly.pdbx_seq_one_letter_code
_entity_poly.pdbx_strand_id
1 'polypeptide(L)'
;MLNSLKPLKGFIYNNYCEGSGSGRNYFTNNNGKKCDAIRTFLEEAHSSGEMGDAEYFYYLASLINSIDKYANTASVYAAFLKHIKKSAAKDFTLSLLPVISGQAGKVYNEDVNDLITKINGDILYLDPPYNTRQYSANYHILETIAKYDNPALRGITGLRGYELQKSDFCSKRTASSALDTLIKNADFGYIFLSYNNEGLMSADTIRDIMSAYGKYSVYTKEYKRFKADKDENRRIAGSEVVEYIHCVKK
;
A
#
# COMPACT_ATOMS: atom_id res chain seq x y z
N MET A 1 -3.03 4.97 -27.52
CA MET A 1 -1.71 5.62 -27.51
C MET A 1 -0.75 4.99 -26.47
N LEU A 2 -1.00 5.05 -25.15
CA LEU A 2 -0.03 4.53 -24.14
C LEU A 2 0.34 3.06 -24.33
N ASN A 3 -0.62 2.21 -24.67
CA ASN A 3 -0.38 0.78 -24.90
C ASN A 3 0.45 0.45 -26.15
N SER A 4 0.62 1.40 -27.08
CA SER A 4 1.39 1.25 -28.31
C SER A 4 2.78 1.90 -28.28
N LEU A 5 3.18 2.46 -27.13
CA LEU A 5 4.52 3.00 -26.94
C LEU A 5 5.59 1.91 -27.15
N LYS A 6 6.70 2.29 -27.77
CA LYS A 6 7.85 1.40 -27.96
C LYS A 6 8.46 1.07 -26.59
N PRO A 7 8.71 -0.21 -26.26
CA PRO A 7 9.31 -0.61 -24.99
C PRO A 7 10.67 0.07 -24.75
N LEU A 8 10.90 0.57 -23.54
CA LEU A 8 12.11 1.28 -23.13
C LEU A 8 12.85 0.52 -22.03
N LYS A 9 14.17 0.45 -22.09
CA LYS A 9 15.00 -0.06 -21.00
C LYS A 9 15.29 1.05 -19.99
N GLY A 10 14.36 1.27 -19.05
CA GLY A 10 14.47 2.24 -17.99
C GLY A 10 14.84 1.60 -16.64
N PHE A 11 14.52 2.32 -15.56
CA PHE A 11 14.88 1.90 -14.21
C PHE A 11 14.21 0.60 -13.76
N ILE A 12 12.93 0.41 -14.09
CA ILE A 12 12.17 -0.79 -13.69
C ILE A 12 12.73 -2.02 -14.42
N TYR A 13 12.97 -1.93 -15.72
CA TYR A 13 13.60 -3.01 -16.46
C TYR A 13 14.97 -3.37 -15.88
N ASN A 14 15.85 -2.39 -15.71
CA ASN A 14 17.23 -2.63 -15.31
C ASN A 14 17.36 -3.23 -13.90
N ASN A 15 16.39 -2.97 -13.01
CA ASN A 15 16.51 -3.33 -11.60
C ASN A 15 15.55 -4.43 -11.14
N TYR A 16 14.45 -4.71 -11.86
CA TYR A 16 13.39 -5.59 -11.36
C TYR A 16 12.92 -6.65 -12.34
N CYS A 17 13.53 -6.76 -13.53
CA CYS A 17 13.13 -7.73 -14.53
C CYS A 17 14.07 -8.93 -14.62
N GLU A 18 13.52 -10.08 -15.02
CA GLU A 18 14.20 -11.38 -15.06
C GLU A 18 15.48 -11.40 -15.93
N GLY A 19 15.50 -10.70 -17.05
CA GLY A 19 16.63 -10.68 -18.01
C GLY A 19 17.49 -9.44 -17.91
N SER A 20 17.36 -8.63 -16.87
CA SER A 20 18.14 -7.39 -16.71
C SER A 20 19.58 -7.60 -16.19
N GLY A 21 19.87 -8.79 -15.66
CA GLY A 21 21.12 -9.07 -14.94
C GLY A 21 21.07 -8.70 -13.45
N SER A 22 19.99 -8.08 -12.98
CA SER A 22 19.83 -7.72 -11.56
C SER A 22 19.58 -8.92 -10.62
N GLY A 23 19.26 -10.09 -11.18
CA GLY A 23 18.86 -11.28 -10.42
C GLY A 23 17.46 -11.22 -9.82
N ARG A 24 16.64 -10.24 -10.22
CA ARG A 24 15.29 -10.03 -9.69
C ARG A 24 14.24 -10.34 -10.77
N ASN A 25 13.20 -11.06 -10.36
CA ASN A 25 12.17 -11.59 -11.25
C ASN A 25 10.78 -11.01 -10.93
N TYR A 26 10.67 -9.71 -10.63
CA TYR A 26 9.37 -9.10 -10.35
C TYR A 26 8.52 -8.93 -11.60
N PHE A 27 9.14 -8.70 -12.75
CA PHE A 27 8.44 -8.56 -14.03
C PHE A 27 9.19 -9.31 -15.14
N THR A 28 8.44 -9.68 -16.18
CA THR A 28 9.08 -10.09 -17.45
C THR A 28 9.78 -8.89 -18.09
N ASN A 29 10.73 -9.16 -18.96
CA ASN A 29 11.46 -8.12 -19.68
C ASN A 29 10.53 -7.18 -20.46
N ASN A 30 9.52 -7.73 -21.12
CA ASN A 30 8.58 -6.96 -21.92
C ASN A 30 7.71 -6.04 -21.05
N ASN A 31 7.19 -6.58 -19.92
CA ASN A 31 6.33 -5.85 -19.02
C ASN A 31 7.08 -4.69 -18.33
N GLY A 32 8.32 -4.93 -17.87
CA GLY A 32 9.13 -3.87 -17.27
C GLY A 32 9.49 -2.76 -18.26
N LYS A 33 9.89 -3.12 -19.49
CA LYS A 33 10.18 -2.14 -20.54
C LYS A 33 8.95 -1.32 -20.95
N LYS A 34 7.78 -1.94 -20.97
CA LYS A 34 6.53 -1.24 -21.27
C LYS A 34 6.10 -0.32 -20.11
N CYS A 35 6.31 -0.76 -18.87
CA CYS A 35 6.12 0.09 -17.68
C CYS A 35 7.02 1.33 -17.74
N ASP A 36 8.32 1.15 -18.00
CA ASP A 36 9.27 2.24 -18.16
C ASP A 36 8.86 3.21 -19.28
N ALA A 37 8.45 2.69 -20.44
CA ALA A 37 8.03 3.54 -21.57
C ALA A 37 6.82 4.41 -21.21
N ILE A 38 5.81 3.82 -20.55
CA ILE A 38 4.61 4.59 -20.14
C ILE A 38 4.99 5.60 -19.06
N ARG A 39 5.77 5.19 -18.07
CA ARG A 39 6.16 6.08 -16.96
C ARG A 39 6.98 7.28 -17.44
N THR A 40 7.93 7.04 -18.35
CA THR A 40 8.74 8.11 -18.98
C THR A 40 7.86 9.07 -19.76
N PHE A 41 6.96 8.54 -20.59
CA PHE A 41 6.03 9.39 -21.36
C PHE A 41 5.16 10.28 -20.44
N LEU A 42 4.62 9.73 -19.35
CA LEU A 42 3.81 10.50 -18.40
C LEU A 42 4.63 11.63 -17.76
N GLU A 43 5.89 11.36 -17.40
CA GLU A 43 6.77 12.37 -16.79
C GLU A 43 7.12 13.48 -17.78
N GLU A 44 7.47 13.13 -19.02
CA GLU A 44 7.80 14.08 -20.07
C GLU A 44 6.61 14.98 -20.42
N ALA A 45 5.41 14.39 -20.61
CA ALA A 45 4.20 15.14 -20.92
C ALA A 45 3.77 16.07 -19.77
N HIS A 46 3.94 15.65 -18.51
CA HIS A 46 3.66 16.46 -17.35
C HIS A 46 4.68 17.61 -17.20
N SER A 47 5.97 17.29 -17.32
CA SER A 47 7.05 18.29 -17.18
C SER A 47 7.05 19.33 -18.30
N SER A 48 6.59 18.98 -19.51
CA SER A 48 6.43 19.92 -20.63
C SER A 48 5.18 20.79 -20.53
N GLY A 49 4.26 20.48 -19.61
CA GLY A 49 2.96 21.14 -19.46
C GLY A 49 1.89 20.68 -20.46
N GLU A 50 2.17 19.64 -21.25
CA GLU A 50 1.18 19.02 -22.15
C GLU A 50 0.10 18.24 -21.38
N MET A 51 0.40 17.83 -20.15
CA MET A 51 -0.49 17.07 -19.25
C MET A 51 -0.59 17.78 -17.90
N GLY A 52 -1.82 18.08 -17.46
CA GLY A 52 -2.06 18.68 -16.15
C GLY A 52 -2.00 17.65 -15.01
N ASP A 53 -1.89 18.14 -13.76
CA ASP A 53 -1.76 17.32 -12.57
C ASP A 53 -2.84 16.24 -12.44
N ALA A 54 -4.11 16.61 -12.64
CA ALA A 54 -5.23 15.67 -12.49
C ALA A 54 -5.14 14.51 -13.50
N GLU A 55 -4.76 14.81 -14.73
CA GLU A 55 -4.58 13.81 -15.78
C GLU A 55 -3.34 12.94 -15.51
N TYR A 56 -2.22 13.55 -15.12
CA TYR A 56 -1.00 12.86 -14.77
C TYR A 56 -1.23 11.85 -13.63
N PHE A 57 -1.82 12.27 -12.53
CA PHE A 57 -2.08 11.37 -11.41
C PHE A 57 -3.11 10.30 -11.73
N TYR A 58 -4.07 10.57 -12.59
CA TYR A 58 -5.04 9.57 -13.07
C TYR A 58 -4.36 8.46 -13.88
N TYR A 59 -3.48 8.84 -14.84
CA TYR A 59 -2.73 7.85 -15.61
C TYR A 59 -1.70 7.12 -14.77
N LEU A 60 -1.02 7.79 -13.85
CA LEU A 60 -0.06 7.18 -12.93
C LEU A 60 -0.74 6.16 -12.02
N ALA A 61 -1.88 6.49 -11.43
CA ALA A 61 -2.67 5.55 -10.62
C ALA A 61 -3.14 4.35 -11.45
N SER A 62 -3.57 4.60 -12.70
CA SER A 62 -3.95 3.55 -13.65
C SER A 62 -2.78 2.63 -14.01
N LEU A 63 -1.58 3.19 -14.18
CA LEU A 63 -0.34 2.43 -14.43
C LEU A 63 -0.01 1.53 -13.24
N ILE A 64 0.01 2.08 -12.03
CA ILE A 64 0.32 1.33 -10.79
C ILE A 64 -0.67 0.19 -10.59
N ASN A 65 -1.97 0.46 -10.69
CA ASN A 65 -3.01 -0.56 -10.54
C ASN A 65 -2.95 -1.64 -11.62
N SER A 66 -2.56 -1.25 -12.83
CA SER A 66 -2.46 -2.20 -13.93
C SER A 66 -1.23 -3.08 -13.83
N ILE A 67 -0.04 -2.53 -13.58
CA ILE A 67 1.22 -3.27 -13.54
C ILE A 67 1.27 -4.25 -12.36
N ASP A 68 0.63 -3.93 -11.24
CA ASP A 68 0.54 -4.81 -10.08
C ASP A 68 -0.05 -6.19 -10.40
N LYS A 69 -1.02 -6.25 -11.30
CA LYS A 69 -1.64 -7.51 -11.76
C LYS A 69 -0.66 -8.45 -12.47
N TYR A 70 0.42 -7.88 -13.02
CA TYR A 70 1.47 -8.60 -13.75
C TYR A 70 2.75 -8.79 -12.91
N ALA A 71 2.71 -8.41 -11.64
CA ALA A 71 3.85 -8.62 -10.74
C ALA A 71 4.01 -10.10 -10.37
N ASN A 72 5.24 -10.59 -10.42
CA ASN A 72 5.60 -11.98 -10.08
C ASN A 72 5.85 -12.14 -8.58
N THR A 73 4.82 -11.87 -7.80
CA THR A 73 4.83 -11.90 -6.32
C THR A 73 3.68 -12.75 -5.79
N ALA A 74 3.72 -13.04 -4.49
CA ALA A 74 2.64 -13.67 -3.73
C ALA A 74 1.85 -12.61 -2.92
N SER A 75 1.43 -11.52 -3.55
CA SER A 75 0.64 -10.38 -3.03
C SER A 75 1.43 -9.16 -2.57
N VAL A 76 2.66 -9.30 -2.10
CA VAL A 76 3.51 -8.18 -1.66
C VAL A 76 4.89 -8.25 -2.31
N TYR A 77 5.58 -7.11 -2.40
CA TYR A 77 6.90 -7.00 -3.06
C TYR A 77 8.09 -7.27 -2.12
N ALA A 78 7.84 -7.75 -0.91
CA ALA A 78 8.89 -8.18 0.00
C ALA A 78 9.73 -9.36 -0.55
N ALA A 79 9.19 -10.10 -1.54
CA ALA A 79 9.89 -11.15 -2.27
C ALA A 79 9.26 -11.34 -3.66
N PHE A 80 10.06 -11.84 -4.60
CA PHE A 80 9.59 -12.32 -5.90
C PHE A 80 9.61 -13.84 -5.96
N LEU A 81 8.78 -14.42 -6.85
CA LEU A 81 8.74 -15.86 -7.07
C LEU A 81 9.92 -16.28 -7.95
N LYS A 82 10.49 -17.47 -7.68
CA LYS A 82 11.62 -18.01 -8.45
C LYS A 82 11.28 -18.23 -9.92
N HIS A 83 10.04 -18.64 -10.19
CA HIS A 83 9.53 -18.87 -11.56
C HIS A 83 8.42 -17.87 -11.85
N ILE A 84 8.36 -17.37 -13.08
CA ILE A 84 7.32 -16.44 -13.52
C ILE A 84 5.96 -17.14 -13.50
N LYS A 85 5.03 -16.63 -12.69
CA LYS A 85 3.67 -17.15 -12.59
C LYS A 85 2.85 -16.82 -13.84
N LYS A 86 1.81 -17.62 -14.13
CA LYS A 86 0.96 -17.46 -15.32
C LYS A 86 0.40 -16.05 -15.55
N SER A 87 0.01 -15.36 -14.47
CA SER A 87 -0.49 -13.97 -14.58
C SER A 87 0.60 -12.98 -14.93
N ALA A 88 1.81 -13.15 -14.41
CA ALA A 88 2.96 -12.29 -14.68
C ALA A 88 3.57 -12.51 -16.07
N ALA A 89 3.39 -13.72 -16.64
CA ALA A 89 3.84 -14.05 -17.99
C ALA A 89 3.00 -13.42 -19.11
N LYS A 90 1.81 -12.91 -18.80
CA LYS A 90 0.96 -12.23 -19.78
C LYS A 90 1.54 -10.88 -20.17
N ASP A 91 1.30 -10.45 -21.40
CA ASP A 91 1.69 -9.13 -21.87
C ASP A 91 0.93 -8.02 -21.12
N PHE A 92 1.69 -7.12 -20.52
CA PHE A 92 1.13 -6.00 -19.79
C PHE A 92 0.30 -5.07 -20.69
N THR A 93 -0.89 -4.75 -20.22
CA THR A 93 -1.78 -3.77 -20.82
C THR A 93 -2.27 -2.81 -19.76
N LEU A 94 -2.02 -1.52 -19.97
CA LEU A 94 -2.58 -0.45 -19.15
C LEU A 94 -4.08 -0.41 -19.32
N SER A 95 -4.82 -0.51 -18.21
CA SER A 95 -6.27 -0.31 -18.13
C SER A 95 -6.56 0.93 -17.28
N LEU A 96 -7.35 1.83 -17.80
CA LEU A 96 -7.72 3.03 -17.05
C LEU A 96 -8.63 2.67 -15.88
N LEU A 97 -8.43 3.34 -14.76
CA LEU A 97 -9.31 3.23 -13.60
C LEU A 97 -10.69 3.83 -13.91
N PRO A 98 -11.78 3.26 -13.40
CA PRO A 98 -13.10 3.87 -13.54
C PRO A 98 -13.12 5.21 -12.79
N VAL A 99 -13.66 6.23 -13.44
CA VAL A 99 -13.92 7.54 -12.80
C VAL A 99 -15.32 7.48 -12.17
N ILE A 100 -15.38 7.77 -10.88
CA ILE A 100 -16.64 7.84 -10.15
C ILE A 100 -17.05 9.31 -10.09
N SER A 101 -18.24 9.61 -10.60
CA SER A 101 -18.83 10.96 -10.50
C SER A 101 -19.24 11.22 -9.05
N GLY A 102 -18.92 12.40 -8.52
CA GLY A 102 -19.26 12.78 -7.15
C GLY A 102 -18.53 14.05 -6.71
N GLN A 103 -18.67 14.39 -5.44
CA GLN A 103 -17.89 15.47 -4.84
C GLN A 103 -16.40 15.11 -4.80
N ALA A 104 -15.54 16.05 -5.16
CA ALA A 104 -14.10 15.88 -5.02
C ALA A 104 -13.73 15.83 -3.53
N GLY A 105 -13.00 14.78 -3.14
CA GLY A 105 -12.42 14.66 -1.81
C GLY A 105 -11.04 15.34 -1.73
N LYS A 106 -10.59 15.61 -0.50
CA LYS A 106 -9.22 16.00 -0.24
C LYS A 106 -8.37 14.75 0.03
N VAL A 107 -7.18 14.71 -0.54
CA VAL A 107 -6.21 13.63 -0.33
C VAL A 107 -5.00 14.20 0.39
N TYR A 108 -4.52 13.49 1.43
CA TYR A 108 -3.35 13.86 2.21
C TYR A 108 -2.33 12.72 2.15
N ASN A 109 -1.04 13.06 2.13
CA ASN A 109 0.06 12.10 2.15
C ASN A 109 1.09 12.56 3.21
N GLU A 110 0.75 12.37 4.48
CA GLU A 110 1.56 12.76 5.62
C GLU A 110 1.32 11.79 6.80
N ASP A 111 2.12 11.91 7.86
CA ASP A 111 1.91 11.11 9.07
C ASP A 111 0.53 11.40 9.67
N VAL A 112 -0.20 10.34 10.02
CA VAL A 112 -1.58 10.47 10.51
C VAL A 112 -1.66 11.21 11.86
N ASN A 113 -0.63 11.10 12.71
CA ASN A 113 -0.62 11.80 14.00
C ASN A 113 -0.37 13.30 13.83
N ASP A 114 0.28 13.72 12.74
CA ASP A 114 0.41 15.13 12.37
C ASP A 114 -0.86 15.62 11.67
N LEU A 115 -1.40 14.81 10.74
CA LEU A 115 -2.60 15.14 9.99
C LEU A 115 -3.82 15.34 10.89
N ILE A 116 -4.01 14.48 11.90
CA ILE A 116 -5.20 14.49 12.76
C ILE A 116 -5.39 15.81 13.51
N THR A 117 -4.32 16.57 13.71
CA THR A 117 -4.38 17.89 14.34
C THR A 117 -4.85 19.01 13.41
N LYS A 118 -4.98 18.72 12.11
CA LYS A 118 -5.28 19.69 11.04
C LYS A 118 -6.64 19.48 10.39
N ILE A 119 -7.30 18.36 10.71
CA ILE A 119 -8.57 17.96 10.12
C ILE A 119 -9.62 17.70 11.20
N ASN A 120 -10.88 17.89 10.84
CA ASN A 120 -12.04 17.62 11.70
C ASN A 120 -13.20 17.08 10.85
N GLY A 121 -14.24 16.57 11.50
CA GLY A 121 -15.44 16.10 10.82
C GLY A 121 -16.38 15.29 11.73
N ASP A 122 -17.42 14.74 11.13
CA ASP A 122 -18.40 13.94 11.86
C ASP A 122 -17.89 12.53 12.16
N ILE A 123 -17.25 11.90 11.19
CA ILE A 123 -16.82 10.49 11.24
C ILE A 123 -15.35 10.38 10.81
N LEU A 124 -14.55 9.71 11.63
CA LEU A 124 -13.20 9.27 11.33
C LEU A 124 -13.18 7.74 11.22
N TYR A 125 -12.73 7.22 10.09
CA TYR A 125 -12.47 5.78 9.91
C TYR A 125 -10.97 5.53 9.86
N LEU A 126 -10.48 4.66 10.73
CA LEU A 126 -9.08 4.29 10.87
C LEU A 126 -8.87 2.84 10.46
N ASP A 127 -7.88 2.60 9.60
CA ASP A 127 -7.44 1.28 9.17
C ASP A 127 -5.90 1.23 9.18
N PRO A 128 -5.28 1.31 10.37
CA PRO A 128 -3.83 1.32 10.50
C PRO A 128 -3.23 -0.07 10.24
N PRO A 129 -1.93 -0.16 9.93
CA PRO A 129 -1.23 -1.43 9.91
C PRO A 129 -1.38 -2.17 11.25
N TYR A 130 -1.70 -3.45 11.19
CA TYR A 130 -1.88 -4.29 12.38
C TYR A 130 -0.71 -5.25 12.65
N ASN A 131 0.34 -5.24 11.81
CA ASN A 131 1.51 -6.09 11.97
C ASN A 131 2.83 -5.32 11.82
N THR A 132 3.97 -5.98 12.08
CA THR A 132 5.29 -5.34 12.05
C THR A 132 5.82 -5.01 10.65
N ARG A 133 5.08 -5.32 9.59
CA ARG A 133 5.53 -5.11 8.21
C ARG A 133 5.17 -3.71 7.75
N GLN A 134 6.18 -2.91 7.47
CA GLN A 134 6.00 -1.58 6.89
C GLN A 134 5.45 -1.66 5.47
N TYR A 135 4.39 -0.91 5.16
CA TYR A 135 3.84 -0.85 3.79
C TYR A 135 4.84 -0.30 2.79
N SER A 136 5.65 0.67 3.19
CA SER A 136 6.76 1.19 2.39
C SER A 136 7.77 0.11 1.97
N ALA A 137 7.98 -0.94 2.79
CA ALA A 137 8.79 -2.09 2.41
C ALA A 137 8.01 -3.11 1.56
N ASN A 138 6.74 -3.36 1.91
CA ASN A 138 5.90 -4.33 1.20
C ASN A 138 5.56 -3.91 -0.24
N TYR A 139 5.48 -2.60 -0.51
CA TYR A 139 5.07 -2.04 -1.80
C TYR A 139 6.13 -1.15 -2.43
N HIS A 140 7.41 -1.34 -2.06
CA HIS A 140 8.53 -0.49 -2.46
C HIS A 140 8.71 -0.33 -3.99
N ILE A 141 8.34 -1.33 -4.78
CA ILE A 141 8.45 -1.24 -6.24
C ILE A 141 7.34 -0.34 -6.81
N LEU A 142 6.12 -0.42 -6.29
CA LEU A 142 5.04 0.48 -6.70
C LEU A 142 5.37 1.94 -6.35
N GLU A 143 5.96 2.18 -5.18
CA GLU A 143 6.50 3.48 -4.79
C GLU A 143 7.63 3.94 -5.74
N THR A 144 8.49 3.02 -6.18
CA THR A 144 9.56 3.32 -7.13
C THR A 144 9.00 3.67 -8.51
N ILE A 145 7.94 2.98 -8.96
CA ILE A 145 7.24 3.34 -10.20
C ILE A 145 6.57 4.70 -10.07
N ALA A 146 5.92 4.99 -8.92
CA ALA A 146 5.26 6.24 -8.66
C ALA A 146 6.22 7.43 -8.70
N LYS A 147 7.32 7.35 -7.96
CA LYS A 147 8.31 8.43 -7.86
C LYS A 147 9.25 8.51 -9.06
N TYR A 148 9.64 7.38 -9.59
CA TYR A 148 10.57 7.21 -10.71
C TYR A 148 11.89 8.00 -10.55
N ASP A 149 12.35 8.07 -9.30
CA ASP A 149 13.44 8.91 -8.80
C ASP A 149 14.82 8.23 -8.78
N ASN A 150 14.93 7.06 -9.44
CA ASN A 150 16.16 6.26 -9.55
C ASN A 150 16.86 6.03 -8.19
N PRO A 151 16.17 5.51 -7.16
CA PRO A 151 16.73 5.39 -5.82
C PRO A 151 17.87 4.38 -5.75
N ALA A 152 18.78 4.56 -4.79
CA ALA A 152 19.74 3.51 -4.43
C ALA A 152 19.00 2.31 -3.85
N LEU A 153 19.24 1.12 -4.42
CA LEU A 153 18.58 -0.12 -4.04
C LEU A 153 19.46 -0.96 -3.12
N ARG A 154 18.82 -1.65 -2.16
CA ARG A 154 19.50 -2.50 -1.17
C ARG A 154 18.94 -3.92 -1.19
N GLY A 155 19.80 -4.89 -0.87
CA GLY A 155 19.43 -6.29 -0.68
C GLY A 155 18.96 -7.00 -1.95
N ILE A 156 18.59 -8.26 -1.79
CA ILE A 156 18.17 -9.15 -2.88
C ILE A 156 16.88 -8.64 -3.54
N THR A 157 15.96 -8.08 -2.77
CA THR A 157 14.66 -7.61 -3.26
C THR A 157 14.72 -6.26 -3.96
N GLY A 158 15.85 -5.55 -3.91
CA GLY A 158 15.99 -4.21 -4.49
C GLY A 158 15.15 -3.18 -3.75
N LEU A 159 15.19 -3.22 -2.42
CA LEU A 159 14.46 -2.31 -1.55
C LEU A 159 15.05 -0.89 -1.64
N ARG A 160 14.17 0.11 -1.87
CA ARG A 160 14.52 1.53 -1.76
C ARG A 160 14.59 1.98 -0.30
N GLY A 161 15.25 3.09 -0.01
CA GLY A 161 15.19 3.72 1.31
C GLY A 161 13.76 4.14 1.67
N TYR A 162 13.33 3.85 2.91
CA TYR A 162 11.98 4.16 3.40
C TYR A 162 11.98 4.60 4.87
N GLU A 163 13.12 5.02 5.37
CA GLU A 163 13.32 5.36 6.78
C GLU A 163 12.35 6.45 7.27
N LEU A 164 12.01 7.41 6.40
CA LEU A 164 11.08 8.49 6.68
C LEU A 164 9.59 8.10 6.51
N GLN A 165 9.31 6.88 6.04
CA GLN A 165 7.94 6.38 5.80
C GLN A 165 7.56 5.27 6.79
N LYS A 166 8.29 5.12 7.88
CA LYS A 166 7.99 4.12 8.90
C LYS A 166 6.79 4.55 9.72
N SER A 167 5.82 3.66 9.87
CA SER A 167 4.67 3.86 10.72
C SER A 167 4.93 3.32 12.13
N ASP A 168 4.60 4.08 13.15
CA ASP A 168 4.62 3.66 14.55
C ASP A 168 3.60 2.55 14.84
N PHE A 169 2.53 2.47 14.05
CA PHE A 169 1.56 1.38 14.13
C PHE A 169 2.15 0.01 13.75
N CYS A 170 3.28 -0.05 13.06
CA CYS A 170 3.99 -1.29 12.74
C CYS A 170 4.94 -1.79 13.85
N SER A 171 4.93 -1.20 15.03
CA SER A 171 5.80 -1.56 16.15
C SER A 171 4.98 -1.86 17.39
N LYS A 172 5.16 -3.08 17.97
CA LYS A 172 4.48 -3.45 19.22
C LYS A 172 4.75 -2.47 20.37
N ARG A 173 5.91 -1.79 20.33
CA ARG A 173 6.32 -0.84 21.37
C ARG A 173 5.59 0.50 21.26
N THR A 174 5.25 0.94 20.04
CA THR A 174 4.73 2.30 19.78
C THR A 174 3.28 2.33 19.33
N ALA A 175 2.71 1.22 18.83
CA ALA A 175 1.36 1.19 18.26
C ALA A 175 0.29 1.71 19.22
N SER A 176 0.33 1.30 20.49
CA SER A 176 -0.68 1.72 21.49
C SER A 176 -0.57 3.22 21.82
N SER A 177 0.64 3.76 21.96
CA SER A 177 0.84 5.20 22.21
C SER A 177 0.50 6.04 20.97
N ALA A 178 0.77 5.53 19.76
CA ALA A 178 0.37 6.19 18.53
C ALA A 178 -1.17 6.27 18.39
N LEU A 179 -1.87 5.17 18.72
CA LEU A 179 -3.34 5.17 18.74
C LEU A 179 -3.90 6.12 19.77
N ASP A 180 -3.38 6.10 21.00
CA ASP A 180 -3.83 6.99 22.09
C ASP A 180 -3.67 8.45 21.69
N THR A 181 -2.51 8.84 21.14
CA THR A 181 -2.23 10.19 20.66
C THR A 181 -3.20 10.59 19.54
N LEU A 182 -3.47 9.69 18.60
CA LEU A 182 -4.37 9.93 17.49
C LEU A 182 -5.81 10.17 17.98
N ILE A 183 -6.35 9.27 18.82
CA ILE A 183 -7.70 9.39 19.36
C ILE A 183 -7.86 10.65 20.22
N LYS A 184 -6.85 10.96 21.05
CA LYS A 184 -6.82 12.16 21.87
C LYS A 184 -6.99 13.43 21.05
N ASN A 185 -6.22 13.54 19.97
CA ASN A 185 -6.16 14.76 19.14
C ASN A 185 -7.24 14.82 18.06
N ALA A 186 -7.97 13.74 17.81
CA ALA A 186 -9.02 13.70 16.79
C ALA A 186 -10.22 14.56 17.18
N ASP A 187 -10.57 15.56 16.36
CA ASP A 187 -11.77 16.38 16.46
C ASP A 187 -12.88 15.82 15.55
N PHE A 188 -13.47 14.69 16.01
CA PHE A 188 -14.51 13.96 15.28
C PHE A 188 -15.56 13.44 16.25
N GLY A 189 -16.84 13.48 15.85
CA GLY A 189 -17.95 13.01 16.68
C GLY A 189 -17.97 11.50 16.87
N TYR A 190 -17.55 10.75 15.84
CA TYR A 190 -17.41 9.28 15.87
C TYR A 190 -16.07 8.85 15.29
N ILE A 191 -15.41 7.92 15.98
CA ILE A 191 -14.18 7.32 15.51
C ILE A 191 -14.36 5.81 15.42
N PHE A 192 -14.18 5.26 14.22
CA PHE A 192 -14.21 3.83 13.95
C PHE A 192 -12.79 3.35 13.68
N LEU A 193 -12.38 2.25 14.30
CA LEU A 193 -11.11 1.61 14.09
C LEU A 193 -11.33 0.17 13.62
N SER A 194 -10.89 -0.15 12.41
CA SER A 194 -10.79 -1.51 11.91
C SER A 194 -9.53 -2.16 12.42
N TYR A 195 -9.66 -3.34 13.02
CA TYR A 195 -8.54 -4.10 13.56
C TYR A 195 -8.89 -5.58 13.66
N ASN A 196 -7.91 -6.46 13.94
CA ASN A 196 -8.20 -7.88 14.13
C ASN A 196 -7.48 -8.47 15.34
N ASN A 197 -7.85 -9.72 15.70
CA ASN A 197 -7.31 -10.42 16.86
C ASN A 197 -5.85 -10.89 16.72
N GLU A 198 -5.26 -10.76 15.53
CA GLU A 198 -3.85 -11.09 15.27
C GLU A 198 -2.94 -9.85 15.28
N GLY A 199 -3.53 -8.70 15.53
CA GLY A 199 -2.83 -7.42 15.52
C GLY A 199 -1.88 -7.23 16.70
N LEU A 200 -1.03 -6.19 16.60
CA LEU A 200 -0.01 -5.85 17.61
C LEU A 200 -0.64 -5.38 18.93
N MET A 201 -1.85 -4.80 18.87
CA MET A 201 -2.64 -4.38 20.02
C MET A 201 -3.76 -5.40 20.26
N SER A 202 -3.99 -5.78 21.51
CA SER A 202 -5.14 -6.60 21.87
C SER A 202 -6.43 -5.80 21.83
N ALA A 203 -7.58 -6.48 21.66
CA ALA A 203 -8.89 -5.82 21.70
C ALA A 203 -9.12 -5.10 23.05
N ASP A 204 -8.62 -5.65 24.17
CA ASP A 204 -8.69 -4.99 25.47
C ASP A 204 -7.87 -3.71 25.52
N THR A 205 -6.64 -3.71 24.98
CA THR A 205 -5.81 -2.51 24.90
C THR A 205 -6.51 -1.41 24.09
N ILE A 206 -7.09 -1.76 22.93
CA ILE A 206 -7.82 -0.81 22.09
C ILE A 206 -9.06 -0.28 22.82
N ARG A 207 -9.83 -1.17 23.48
CA ARG A 207 -10.98 -0.78 24.30
C ARG A 207 -10.59 0.23 25.37
N ASP A 208 -9.54 -0.05 26.12
CA ASP A 208 -9.10 0.80 27.25
C ASP A 208 -8.66 2.18 26.76
N ILE A 209 -7.92 2.26 25.63
CA ILE A 209 -7.55 3.53 25.00
C ILE A 209 -8.80 4.29 24.54
N MET A 210 -9.66 3.68 23.74
CA MET A 210 -10.80 4.38 23.15
C MET A 210 -11.83 4.79 24.19
N SER A 211 -12.05 3.96 25.23
CA SER A 211 -12.99 4.26 26.34
C SER A 211 -12.58 5.47 27.19
N ALA A 212 -11.30 5.84 27.18
CA ALA A 212 -10.84 7.04 27.88
C ALA A 212 -11.34 8.35 27.23
N TYR A 213 -11.78 8.29 25.97
CA TYR A 213 -12.15 9.48 25.19
C TYR A 213 -13.65 9.57 24.84
N GLY A 214 -14.48 8.62 25.28
CA GLY A 214 -15.91 8.68 25.02
C GLY A 214 -16.65 7.36 25.22
N LYS A 215 -17.88 7.29 24.72
CA LYS A 215 -18.70 6.08 24.81
C LYS A 215 -18.23 5.04 23.81
N TYR A 216 -17.61 3.97 24.31
CA TYR A 216 -17.08 2.87 23.48
C TYR A 216 -18.13 1.81 23.16
N SER A 217 -18.00 1.21 21.98
CA SER A 217 -18.68 -0.02 21.55
C SER A 217 -17.78 -0.78 20.55
N VAL A 218 -18.06 -2.08 20.36
CA VAL A 218 -17.33 -2.92 19.41
C VAL A 218 -18.27 -3.85 18.66
N TYR A 219 -18.03 -4.01 17.37
CA TYR A 219 -18.69 -4.99 16.51
C TYR A 219 -17.65 -6.01 16.05
N THR A 220 -18.03 -7.27 16.03
CA THR A 220 -17.12 -8.37 15.68
C THR A 220 -17.67 -9.17 14.52
N LYS A 221 -16.78 -9.69 13.67
CA LYS A 221 -17.13 -10.62 12.60
C LYS A 221 -16.04 -11.65 12.42
N GLU A 222 -16.42 -12.91 12.44
CA GLU A 222 -15.52 -14.03 12.17
C GLU A 222 -15.36 -14.19 10.65
N TYR A 223 -14.10 -14.28 10.20
CA TYR A 223 -13.76 -14.57 8.83
C TYR A 223 -12.90 -15.83 8.73
N LYS A 224 -13.19 -16.63 7.72
CA LYS A 224 -12.26 -17.69 7.33
C LYS A 224 -10.98 -17.05 6.81
N ARG A 225 -9.85 -17.45 7.38
CA ARG A 225 -8.53 -16.90 6.98
C ARG A 225 -8.30 -17.10 5.49
N PHE A 226 -7.91 -16.03 4.79
CA PHE A 226 -7.42 -16.15 3.42
C PHE A 226 -6.10 -16.94 3.42
N LYS A 227 -6.10 -18.11 2.77
CA LYS A 227 -4.94 -19.00 2.69
C LYS A 227 -4.11 -18.63 1.45
N ALA A 228 -3.10 -17.80 1.62
CA ALA A 228 -2.12 -17.49 0.57
C ALA A 228 -1.01 -18.55 0.46
N ASP A 229 -0.81 -19.41 1.48
CA ASP A 229 0.27 -20.39 1.56
C ASP A 229 -0.20 -21.72 2.17
N LYS A 230 0.54 -22.82 1.92
CA LYS A 230 0.25 -24.14 2.48
C LYS A 230 0.44 -24.15 3.99
N ASP A 231 -0.41 -24.90 4.71
CA ASP A 231 -0.44 -24.95 6.19
C ASP A 231 0.90 -25.41 6.82
N GLU A 232 1.72 -26.17 6.08
CA GLU A 232 3.03 -26.71 6.51
C GLU A 232 4.09 -25.64 6.80
N ASN A 233 3.94 -24.44 6.25
CA ASN A 233 4.91 -23.33 6.35
C ASN A 233 4.48 -22.22 7.33
N ARG A 234 3.43 -22.45 8.13
CA ARG A 234 2.83 -21.41 8.98
C ARG A 234 3.20 -21.53 10.45
N ARG A 235 3.50 -20.40 11.07
CA ARG A 235 3.71 -20.28 12.53
C ARG A 235 2.40 -20.23 13.35
N ILE A 236 1.25 -20.00 12.70
CA ILE A 236 -0.05 -19.82 13.37
C ILE A 236 -1.05 -20.81 12.75
N ALA A 237 -1.57 -21.71 13.55
CA ALA A 237 -2.44 -22.84 13.15
C ALA A 237 -3.95 -22.51 13.14
N GLY A 238 -4.38 -21.29 13.40
CA GLY A 238 -5.81 -20.91 13.43
C GLY A 238 -6.43 -20.83 12.04
N SER A 239 -7.63 -21.37 11.85
CA SER A 239 -8.40 -21.30 10.59
C SER A 239 -9.27 -20.04 10.47
N GLU A 240 -9.46 -19.28 11.55
CA GLU A 240 -10.38 -18.16 11.65
C GLU A 240 -9.68 -16.92 12.17
N VAL A 241 -10.05 -15.77 11.64
CA VAL A 241 -9.64 -14.44 12.10
C VAL A 241 -10.88 -13.70 12.54
N VAL A 242 -10.81 -13.07 13.71
CA VAL A 242 -11.89 -12.21 14.19
C VAL A 242 -11.54 -10.77 13.82
N GLU A 243 -12.37 -10.17 12.98
CA GLU A 243 -12.27 -8.75 12.63
C GLU A 243 -13.14 -7.93 13.58
N TYR A 244 -12.61 -6.78 13.98
CA TYR A 244 -13.27 -5.84 14.88
C TYR A 244 -13.50 -4.51 14.20
N ILE A 245 -14.64 -3.90 14.46
CA ILE A 245 -14.84 -2.47 14.29
C ILE A 245 -15.07 -1.89 15.68
N HIS A 246 -14.03 -1.31 16.24
CA HIS A 246 -14.10 -0.53 17.48
C HIS A 246 -14.68 0.83 17.16
N CYS A 247 -15.55 1.33 18.03
CA CYS A 247 -16.19 2.64 17.86
C CYS A 247 -16.12 3.42 19.18
N VAL A 248 -15.78 4.69 19.11
CA VAL A 248 -15.96 5.63 20.20
C VAL A 248 -16.78 6.83 19.70
N LYS A 249 -17.79 7.20 20.48
CA LYS A 249 -18.53 8.46 20.33
C LYS A 249 -17.95 9.44 21.35
N LYS A 250 -17.29 10.48 20.88
CA LYS A 250 -16.78 11.60 21.71
C LYS A 250 -17.87 12.51 22.21
#